data_c74d2ff2a07e044d8868039f38a78d1d
#
_entry.id   c74d2ff2a07e044d8868039f38a78d1d
#
_cell.length_a   1.000
_cell.length_b   1.000
_cell.length_c   1.000
_cell.angle_alpha   90.00
_cell.angle_beta   90.00
_cell.angle_gamma   90.00
#
_symmetry.space_group_name_H-M   'P 1'
#
loop_
_entity.id
_entity.type
_entity.pdbx_description
1 polymer ?
#
loop_
_entity_poly.entity_id
_entity_poly.type
_entity_poly.pdbx_seq_one_letter_code
_entity_poly.pdbx_strand_id
1 'polypeptide(L)'
;MLLILTKAKAAHYHVVLRKLAAETLALVQAVDISYYLSHILSEIMLCKRIDINCYIDNKSLWENVHSTKSVSEKRLRIDLACLKQMLEKRELSTIKWVNSSNQLSDCFTKRGVCTRKLLETLEQGCLNLN
;
A
#
# COMPACT_ATOMS: atom_id res chain seq x y z
N MET A 1 2.50 -14.53 -3.29
CA MET A 1 2.62 -13.18 -2.69
C MET A 1 2.06 -12.16 -3.66
N LEU A 2 1.05 -11.42 -3.29
CA LEU A 2 0.54 -10.31 -4.09
C LEU A 2 1.18 -9.01 -3.59
N LEU A 3 1.93 -8.35 -4.46
CA LEU A 3 2.59 -7.08 -4.17
C LEU A 3 1.71 -5.92 -4.65
N ILE A 4 1.36 -5.02 -3.74
CA ILE A 4 0.58 -3.83 -4.06
C ILE A 4 1.43 -2.59 -3.85
N LEU A 5 1.51 -1.81 -4.88
CA LEU A 5 2.24 -0.56 -4.90
C LEU A 5 1.24 0.59 -4.98
N THR A 6 1.15 1.37 -3.92
CA THR A 6 0.25 2.51 -3.88
C THR A 6 1.00 3.81 -3.85
N LYS A 7 0.68 4.69 -4.78
CA LYS A 7 1.01 6.11 -4.71
C LYS A 7 -0.16 6.93 -5.24
N ALA A 8 -0.84 7.61 -4.34
CA ALA A 8 -1.82 8.59 -4.74
C ALA A 8 -1.11 9.81 -5.36
N LYS A 9 -1.50 10.22 -6.57
CA LYS A 9 -1.23 11.57 -7.06
C LYS A 9 -2.03 12.53 -6.20
N ALA A 10 -1.41 13.08 -5.16
CA ALA A 10 -1.96 14.23 -4.49
C ALA A 10 -1.90 15.41 -5.48
N ALA A 11 -3.04 15.81 -6.02
CA ALA A 11 -3.14 17.07 -6.70
C ALA A 11 -2.61 18.17 -5.77
N HIS A 12 -1.86 19.11 -6.32
CA HIS A 12 -1.19 20.23 -5.68
C HIS A 12 -2.17 21.11 -4.86
N TYR A 13 -2.59 20.63 -3.68
CA TYR A 13 -3.38 21.43 -2.74
C TYR A 13 -2.83 21.37 -1.33
N HIS A 14 -2.59 22.54 -0.81
CA HIS A 14 -2.13 22.87 0.54
C HIS A 14 -2.65 21.93 1.63
N VAL A 15 -1.75 21.53 2.50
CA VAL A 15 -1.86 20.96 3.84
C VAL A 15 -1.55 19.46 3.93
N VAL A 16 -0.60 19.14 4.77
CA VAL A 16 -0.11 17.80 5.16
C VAL A 16 -1.25 16.81 5.44
N LEU A 17 -2.35 17.28 6.05
CA LEU A 17 -3.53 16.45 6.34
C LEU A 17 -4.28 16.00 5.09
N ARG A 18 -4.37 16.82 4.06
CA ARG A 18 -5.03 16.45 2.79
C ARG A 18 -4.22 15.42 2.03
N LYS A 19 -2.90 15.54 2.07
CA LYS A 19 -2.00 14.55 1.46
C LYS A 19 -2.13 13.21 2.16
N LEU A 20 -2.13 13.19 3.49
CA LEU A 20 -2.30 11.99 4.28
C LEU A 20 -3.65 11.31 4.00
N ALA A 21 -4.74 12.08 3.94
CA ALA A 21 -6.07 11.56 3.63
C ALA A 21 -6.16 10.96 2.22
N ALA A 22 -5.57 11.63 1.22
CA ALA A 22 -5.55 11.12 -0.16
C ALA A 22 -4.73 9.82 -0.27
N GLU A 23 -3.60 9.73 0.38
CA GLU A 23 -2.77 8.53 0.39
C GLU A 23 -3.42 7.39 1.18
N THR A 24 -4.11 7.70 2.28
CA THR A 24 -4.88 6.70 3.04
C THR A 24 -6.02 6.14 2.19
N LEU A 25 -6.77 6.99 1.50
CA LEU A 25 -7.84 6.55 0.60
C LEU A 25 -7.31 5.68 -0.54
N ALA A 26 -6.18 6.06 -1.13
CA ALA A 26 -5.54 5.27 -2.17
C ALA A 26 -5.08 3.89 -1.65
N LEU A 27 -4.56 3.83 -0.43
CA LEU A 27 -4.17 2.58 0.20
C LEU A 27 -5.39 1.69 0.46
N VAL A 28 -6.48 2.22 0.99
CA VAL A 28 -7.72 1.47 1.22
C VAL A 28 -8.25 0.89 -0.09
N GLN A 29 -8.35 1.70 -1.15
CA GLN A 29 -8.79 1.22 -2.47
C GLN A 29 -7.87 0.12 -3.03
N ALA A 30 -6.56 0.28 -2.88
CA ALA A 30 -5.61 -0.72 -3.33
C ALA A 30 -5.74 -2.04 -2.55
N VAL A 31 -5.96 -1.96 -1.24
CA VAL A 31 -6.20 -3.13 -0.38
C VAL A 31 -7.47 -3.85 -0.77
N ASP A 32 -8.57 -3.12 -1.01
CA ASP A 32 -9.85 -3.71 -1.44
C ASP A 32 -9.71 -4.48 -2.77
N ILE A 33 -9.07 -3.86 -3.76
CA ILE A 33 -8.81 -4.52 -5.06
C ILE A 33 -7.96 -5.76 -4.87
N SER A 34 -6.94 -5.69 -4.04
CA SER A 34 -6.00 -6.79 -3.81
C SER A 34 -6.62 -7.92 -3.02
N TYR A 35 -7.49 -7.60 -2.09
CA TYR A 35 -8.28 -8.59 -1.37
C TYR A 35 -9.14 -9.40 -2.35
N TYR A 36 -9.84 -8.71 -3.25
CA TYR A 36 -10.62 -9.35 -4.31
C TYR A 36 -9.75 -10.22 -5.23
N LEU A 37 -8.62 -9.67 -5.71
CA LEU A 37 -7.69 -10.40 -6.57
C LEU A 37 -7.07 -11.62 -5.86
N SER A 38 -6.76 -11.51 -4.58
CA SER A 38 -6.19 -12.62 -3.80
C SER A 38 -7.16 -13.81 -3.73
N HIS A 39 -8.46 -13.55 -3.62
CA HIS A 39 -9.48 -14.60 -3.65
C HIS A 39 -9.54 -15.29 -5.02
N ILE A 40 -9.63 -14.52 -6.11
CA ILE A 40 -9.67 -15.09 -7.47
C ILE A 40 -8.41 -15.92 -7.74
N LEU A 41 -7.23 -15.38 -7.43
CA LEU A 41 -5.98 -16.09 -7.64
C LEU A 41 -5.85 -17.33 -6.77
N SER A 42 -6.36 -17.29 -5.53
CA SER A 42 -6.37 -18.47 -4.65
C SER A 42 -7.21 -19.60 -5.24
N GLU A 43 -8.35 -19.28 -5.84
CA GLU A 43 -9.19 -20.26 -6.53
C GLU A 43 -8.50 -20.83 -7.78
N ILE A 44 -7.91 -19.97 -8.62
CA ILE A 44 -7.21 -20.40 -9.85
C ILE A 44 -6.00 -21.28 -9.52
N MET A 45 -5.22 -20.90 -8.50
CA MET A 45 -4.01 -21.63 -8.12
C MET A 45 -4.27 -22.78 -7.16
N LEU A 46 -5.51 -23.04 -6.79
CA LEU A 46 -5.92 -24.09 -5.85
C LEU A 46 -5.13 -24.03 -4.53
N CYS A 47 -4.80 -22.83 -4.08
CA CYS A 47 -4.09 -22.61 -2.82
C CYS A 47 -5.03 -22.02 -1.77
N LYS A 48 -4.69 -22.21 -0.48
CA LYS A 48 -5.54 -21.78 0.64
C LYS A 48 -5.71 -20.26 0.71
N ARG A 49 -4.64 -19.53 0.42
CA ARG A 49 -4.63 -18.06 0.48
C ARG A 49 -3.36 -17.49 -0.16
N ILE A 50 -3.50 -16.32 -0.77
CA ILE A 50 -2.39 -15.50 -1.25
C ILE A 50 -2.23 -14.31 -0.30
N ASP A 51 -1.03 -14.16 0.26
CA ASP A 51 -0.69 -13.07 1.16
C ASP A 51 -0.66 -11.73 0.46
N ILE A 52 -1.27 -10.73 1.09
CA ILE A 52 -1.30 -9.35 0.62
C ILE A 52 -0.29 -8.54 1.42
N ASN A 53 0.74 -8.03 0.75
CA ASN A 53 1.75 -7.17 1.35
C ASN A 53 1.72 -5.78 0.70
N CYS A 54 1.51 -4.74 1.49
CA CYS A 54 1.49 -3.36 1.02
C CYS A 54 2.81 -2.66 1.33
N TYR A 55 3.28 -1.87 0.37
CA TYR A 55 4.48 -1.03 0.51
C TYR A 55 4.11 0.42 0.24
N ILE A 56 4.36 1.30 1.19
CA ILE A 56 4.01 2.72 1.14
C ILE A 56 5.25 3.57 1.40
N ASP A 57 5.37 4.71 0.72
CA ASP A 57 6.47 5.65 0.89
C ASP A 57 6.15 6.81 1.85
N ASN A 58 4.90 6.90 2.33
CA ASN A 58 4.50 7.88 3.33
C ASN A 58 4.71 7.35 4.75
N LYS A 59 5.75 7.86 5.40
CA LYS A 59 6.10 7.48 6.78
C LYS A 59 5.00 7.84 7.79
N SER A 60 4.37 9.01 7.63
CA SER A 60 3.27 9.43 8.51
C SER A 60 2.07 8.50 8.41
N LEU A 61 1.74 8.02 7.21
CA LEU A 61 0.67 7.04 7.03
C LEU A 61 1.02 5.72 7.73
N TRP A 62 2.25 5.24 7.54
CA TRP A 62 2.72 4.02 8.20
C TRP A 62 2.67 4.13 9.73
N GLU A 63 3.14 5.26 10.30
CA GLU A 63 3.09 5.53 11.73
C GLU A 63 1.64 5.57 12.26
N ASN A 64 0.70 6.19 11.52
CA ASN A 64 -0.70 6.25 11.92
C ASN A 64 -1.39 4.88 11.88
N VAL A 65 -1.06 4.04 10.91
CA VAL A 65 -1.59 2.67 10.84
C VAL A 65 -1.12 1.84 12.04
N HIS A 66 0.15 1.99 12.46
CA HIS A 66 0.73 1.19 13.55
C HIS A 66 0.61 1.85 14.94
N SER A 67 0.13 3.09 15.01
CA SER A 67 -0.05 3.83 16.27
C SER A 67 -1.40 3.53 16.90
N THR A 68 -1.44 3.57 18.24
CA THR A 68 -2.70 3.56 19.01
C THR A 68 -3.37 4.93 19.09
N LYS A 69 -2.67 6.00 18.66
CA LYS A 69 -3.18 7.37 18.71
C LYS A 69 -4.32 7.56 17.70
N SER A 70 -5.37 8.25 18.14
CA SER A 70 -6.46 8.64 17.26
C SER A 70 -6.14 9.91 16.49
N VAL A 71 -6.48 9.93 15.20
CA VAL A 71 -6.37 11.11 14.35
C VAL A 71 -7.61 11.99 14.53
N SER A 72 -7.46 13.31 14.46
CA SER A 72 -8.57 14.26 14.69
C SER A 72 -9.65 14.19 13.60
N GLU A 73 -9.27 13.94 12.36
CA GLU A 73 -10.20 13.87 11.22
C GLU A 73 -11.03 12.58 11.24
N LYS A 74 -12.35 12.72 11.30
CA LYS A 74 -13.28 11.60 11.46
C LYS A 74 -13.16 10.56 10.33
N ARG A 75 -13.11 11.02 9.07
CA ARG A 75 -13.04 10.12 7.91
C ARG A 75 -11.73 9.33 7.91
N LEU A 76 -10.62 10.01 8.12
CA LEU A 76 -9.30 9.38 8.19
C LEU A 76 -9.22 8.35 9.33
N ARG A 77 -9.90 8.61 10.48
CA ARG A 77 -9.99 7.61 11.55
C ARG A 77 -10.68 6.33 11.13
N ILE A 78 -11.77 6.45 10.35
CA ILE A 78 -12.52 5.27 9.87
C ILE A 78 -11.65 4.45 8.94
N ASP A 79 -11.00 5.08 7.97
CA ASP A 79 -10.13 4.41 7.00
C ASP A 79 -8.93 3.72 7.69
N LEU A 80 -8.29 4.41 8.64
CA LEU A 80 -7.19 3.83 9.42
C LEU A 80 -7.66 2.68 10.33
N ALA A 81 -8.86 2.78 10.93
CA ALA A 81 -9.44 1.72 11.74
C ALA A 81 -9.72 0.47 10.89
N CYS A 82 -10.21 0.66 9.67
CA CYS A 82 -10.44 -0.43 8.71
C CYS A 82 -9.13 -1.15 8.39
N LEU A 83 -8.07 -0.43 8.04
CA LEU A 83 -6.75 -1.01 7.75
C LEU A 83 -6.17 -1.77 8.95
N LYS A 84 -6.29 -1.22 10.16
CA LYS A 84 -5.87 -1.89 11.41
C LYS A 84 -6.63 -3.19 11.62
N GLN A 85 -7.95 -3.15 11.47
CA GLN A 85 -8.79 -4.34 11.62
C GLN A 85 -8.42 -5.43 10.61
N MET A 86 -8.12 -5.08 9.36
CA MET A 86 -7.68 -6.03 8.33
C MET A 86 -6.32 -6.67 8.68
N LEU A 87 -5.39 -5.89 9.26
CA LEU A 87 -4.12 -6.42 9.76
C LEU A 87 -4.35 -7.38 10.95
N GLU A 88 -5.20 -7.02 11.91
CA GLU A 88 -5.53 -7.84 13.08
C GLU A 88 -6.19 -9.17 12.68
N LYS A 89 -7.12 -9.13 11.73
CA LYS A 89 -7.80 -10.31 11.17
C LYS A 89 -6.91 -11.11 10.21
N ARG A 90 -5.71 -10.63 9.92
CA ARG A 90 -4.80 -11.20 8.92
C ARG A 90 -5.39 -11.26 7.50
N GLU A 91 -6.37 -10.43 7.20
CA GLU A 91 -6.87 -10.23 5.84
C GLU A 91 -5.83 -9.51 4.98
N LEU A 92 -5.06 -8.64 5.61
CA LEU A 92 -3.88 -7.99 5.09
C LEU A 92 -2.65 -8.49 5.87
N SER A 93 -1.65 -9.00 5.19
CA SER A 93 -0.49 -9.61 5.86
C SER A 93 0.45 -8.57 6.44
N THR A 94 0.82 -7.56 5.67
CA THR A 94 1.70 -6.47 6.16
C THR A 94 1.46 -5.15 5.44
N ILE A 95 1.71 -4.04 6.17
CA ILE A 95 1.94 -2.71 5.59
C ILE A 95 3.34 -2.28 6.00
N LYS A 96 4.24 -2.10 5.04
CA LYS A 96 5.63 -1.71 5.26
C LYS A 96 5.91 -0.34 4.66
N TRP A 97 6.68 0.46 5.40
CA TRP A 97 7.23 1.67 4.84
C TRP A 97 8.48 1.34 4.00
N VAL A 98 8.60 2.00 2.86
CA VAL A 98 9.77 1.93 1.98
C VAL A 98 10.25 3.34 1.64
N ASN A 99 11.54 3.49 1.45
CA ASN A 99 12.08 4.74 0.94
C ASN A 99 11.51 5.02 -0.48
N SER A 100 11.29 6.29 -0.81
CA SER A 100 10.77 6.69 -2.12
C SER A 100 11.62 6.18 -3.30
N SER A 101 12.93 5.98 -3.10
CA SER A 101 13.82 5.36 -4.09
C SER A 101 13.48 3.88 -4.38
N ASN A 102 12.80 3.21 -3.46
CA ASN A 102 12.38 1.82 -3.55
C ASN A 102 10.91 1.67 -3.95
N GLN A 103 10.20 2.77 -4.21
CA GLN A 103 8.79 2.76 -4.57
C GLN A 103 8.63 2.42 -6.07
N LEU A 104 8.29 1.16 -6.36
CA LEU A 104 8.15 0.68 -7.73
C LEU A 104 7.03 1.37 -8.51
N SER A 105 5.96 1.80 -7.83
CA SER A 105 4.85 2.51 -8.47
C SER A 105 5.22 3.87 -9.06
N ASP A 106 6.34 4.45 -8.65
CA ASP A 106 6.85 5.71 -9.20
C ASP A 106 7.15 5.59 -10.71
N CYS A 107 7.54 4.42 -11.18
CA CYS A 107 7.77 4.15 -12.60
C CYS A 107 6.51 4.37 -13.46
N PHE A 108 5.32 4.19 -12.89
CA PHE A 108 4.05 4.36 -13.59
C PHE A 108 3.48 5.78 -13.49
N THR A 109 3.97 6.58 -12.54
CA THR A 109 3.36 7.88 -12.21
C THR A 109 4.27 9.07 -12.42
N LYS A 110 5.59 8.87 -12.49
CA LYS A 110 6.59 9.92 -12.65
C LYS A 110 7.36 9.76 -13.95
N ARG A 111 7.57 10.88 -14.66
CA ARG A 111 8.45 10.92 -15.85
C ARG A 111 9.92 10.83 -15.41
N GLY A 112 10.74 10.06 -16.16
CA GLY A 112 12.18 9.98 -15.95
C GLY A 112 12.64 9.10 -14.80
N VAL A 113 11.75 8.34 -14.16
CA VAL A 113 12.13 7.36 -13.14
C VAL A 113 12.66 6.10 -13.81
N CYS A 114 13.78 5.57 -13.28
CA CYS A 114 14.39 4.35 -13.79
C CYS A 114 13.49 3.14 -13.54
N THR A 115 13.15 2.41 -14.59
CA THR A 115 12.30 1.20 -14.52
C THR A 115 13.08 -0.07 -14.19
N ARG A 116 14.42 0.01 -14.09
CA ARG A 116 15.30 -1.16 -13.89
C ARG A 116 14.87 -2.00 -12.69
N LYS A 117 14.62 -1.36 -11.54
CA LYS A 117 14.24 -2.06 -10.31
C LYS A 117 12.90 -2.78 -10.44
N LEU A 118 11.95 -2.21 -11.16
CA LEU A 118 10.68 -2.87 -11.47
C LEU A 118 10.90 -4.11 -12.32
N LEU A 119 11.71 -3.99 -13.39
CA LEU A 119 12.01 -5.12 -14.27
C LEU A 119 12.76 -6.24 -13.52
N GLU A 120 13.78 -5.92 -12.74
CA GLU A 120 14.50 -6.87 -11.89
C GLU A 120 13.56 -7.59 -10.92
N THR A 121 12.61 -6.85 -10.30
CA THR A 121 11.62 -7.44 -9.38
C THR A 121 10.67 -8.39 -10.11
N LEU A 122 10.25 -8.05 -11.34
CA LEU A 122 9.39 -8.91 -12.14
C LEU A 122 10.13 -10.18 -12.62
N GLU A 123 11.38 -10.05 -13.03
CA GLU A 123 12.21 -11.18 -13.45
C GLU A 123 12.55 -12.15 -12.31
N GLN A 124 12.85 -11.61 -11.15
CA GLN A 124 13.24 -12.40 -9.98
C GLN A 124 12.04 -12.92 -9.17
N GLY A 125 10.85 -12.37 -9.40
CA GLY A 125 9.65 -12.70 -8.63
C GLY A 125 9.70 -12.26 -7.17
N CYS A 126 10.69 -11.45 -6.77
CA CYS A 126 10.85 -10.95 -5.41
C CYS A 126 11.30 -9.49 -5.37
N LEU A 127 10.84 -8.75 -4.36
CA LEU A 127 11.22 -7.36 -4.12
C LEU A 127 12.40 -7.28 -3.16
N ASN A 128 13.56 -6.84 -3.65
CA ASN A 128 14.74 -6.52 -2.85
C ASN A 128 14.62 -5.09 -2.28
N LEU A 129 14.53 -4.98 -0.95
CA LEU A 129 14.38 -3.72 -0.22
C LEU A 129 15.70 -3.22 0.40
N ASN A 130 16.84 -3.83 0.01
CA ASN A 130 18.16 -3.42 0.49
C ASN A 130 18.62 -2.11 -0.14
#